data_02c3affe6dcd3db0c2c8ada7293c95a8
#
_entry.id   02c3affe6dcd3db0c2c8ada7293c95a8
#
_cell.length_a   1.000
_cell.length_b   1.000
_cell.length_c   1.000
_cell.angle_alpha   90.00
_cell.angle_beta   90.00
_cell.angle_gamma   90.00
#
_symmetry.space_group_name_H-M   'P 1'
#
loop_
_entity.id
_entity.type
_entity.pdbx_description
1 polymer ?
#
loop_
_entity_poly.entity_id
_entity_poly.type
_entity_poly.pdbx_seq_one_letter_code
_entity_poly.pdbx_strand_id
1 'polypeptide(L)'
;MPNVVSDPLAVELEAYNRAFSELELPWRWDAATFRDLLSAAHDRDFIGTYVERTRPHLLRVYEKAFLRDLVLEVKERCMRDRAA
;
A
#
# COMPACT_ATOMS: atom_id res chain seq x y z
N MET A 1 -1.10 24.72 -14.33
CA MET A 1 -1.09 24.35 -13.74
C MET A 1 -0.89 23.88 -13.17
N PRO A 2 -1.06 23.58 -12.96
CA PRO A 2 -1.00 23.01 -12.29
C PRO A 2 -0.83 22.57 -11.56
N ASN A 3 -0.96 22.33 -11.13
CA ASN A 3 -0.84 21.84 -10.39
C ASN A 3 -0.50 21.21 -9.90
N VAL A 4 -0.60 21.28 -10.31
CA VAL A 4 -0.09 20.21 -9.85
C VAL A 4 0.08 19.92 -8.46
N VAL A 5 -0.77 19.72 -7.94
CA VAL A 5 -0.74 19.49 -6.61
C VAL A 5 -0.42 18.13 -6.31
N SER A 6 0.57 17.91 -5.62
CA SER A 6 0.81 16.66 -5.08
C SER A 6 -0.13 16.47 -3.96
N ASP A 7 -1.19 15.83 -4.20
CA ASP A 7 -2.04 15.31 -3.16
C ASP A 7 -1.24 14.21 -2.45
N PRO A 8 -0.88 14.37 -1.17
CA PRO A 8 -0.08 13.35 -0.48
C PRO A 8 -0.71 11.98 -0.50
N LEU A 9 -2.05 11.91 -0.45
CA LEU A 9 -2.73 10.62 -0.49
C LEU A 9 -2.61 9.97 -1.86
N ALA A 10 -2.67 10.75 -2.92
CA ALA A 10 -2.52 10.21 -4.27
C ALA A 10 -1.10 9.71 -4.50
N VAL A 11 -0.11 10.42 -3.99
CA VAL A 11 1.29 10.00 -4.09
C VAL A 11 1.51 8.70 -3.33
N GLU A 12 0.96 8.61 -2.13
CA GLU A 12 1.11 7.41 -1.32
C GLU A 12 0.42 6.21 -1.95
N LEU A 13 -0.79 6.41 -2.47
CA LEU A 13 -1.53 5.35 -3.15
C LEU A 13 -0.75 4.82 -4.36
N GLU A 14 -0.20 5.72 -5.15
CA GLU A 14 0.61 5.34 -6.30
C GLU A 14 1.82 4.52 -5.87
N ALA A 15 2.46 4.92 -4.78
CA ALA A 15 3.62 4.20 -4.27
C ALA A 15 3.27 2.79 -3.81
N TYR A 16 2.11 2.62 -3.16
CA TYR A 16 1.66 1.28 -2.79
C TYR A 16 1.42 0.41 -4.01
N ASN A 17 0.70 0.93 -5.01
CA ASN A 17 0.43 0.16 -6.21
C ASN A 17 1.70 -0.21 -6.97
N ARG A 18 2.66 0.69 -6.97
CA ARG A 18 3.95 0.41 -7.59
C ARG A 18 4.71 -0.67 -6.83
N ALA A 19 4.66 -0.64 -5.51
CA ALA A 19 5.28 -1.68 -4.69
C ALA A 19 4.65 -3.05 -4.96
N PHE A 20 3.32 -3.10 -5.07
CA PHE A 20 2.64 -4.35 -5.40
C PHE A 20 3.11 -4.90 -6.74
N SER A 21 3.24 -4.01 -7.73
CA SER A 21 3.70 -4.41 -9.05
C SER A 21 5.14 -4.95 -9.01
N GLU A 22 6.02 -4.29 -8.29
CA GLU A 22 7.41 -4.74 -8.19
C GLU A 22 7.54 -6.07 -7.45
N LEU A 23 6.65 -6.33 -6.51
CA LEU A 23 6.62 -7.59 -5.78
C LEU A 23 5.83 -8.67 -6.53
N GLU A 24 5.33 -8.33 -7.71
CA GLU A 24 4.51 -9.22 -8.54
C GLU A 24 3.26 -9.71 -7.80
N LEU A 25 2.70 -8.84 -6.97
CA LEU A 25 1.45 -9.12 -6.30
C LEU A 25 0.29 -8.67 -7.20
N PRO A 26 -0.79 -9.47 -7.28
CA PRO A 26 -1.93 -9.10 -8.13
C PRO A 26 -2.86 -8.08 -7.47
N TRP A 27 -2.34 -7.28 -6.57
CA TRP A 27 -3.13 -6.30 -5.82
C TRP A 27 -3.06 -4.95 -6.50
N ARG A 28 -4.18 -4.26 -6.46
CA ARG A 28 -4.25 -2.87 -6.91
C ARG A 28 -5.32 -2.15 -6.10
N TRP A 29 -4.94 -1.03 -5.53
CA TRP A 29 -5.87 -0.21 -4.76
C TRP A 29 -6.30 1.00 -5.58
N ASP A 30 -7.60 1.29 -5.59
CA ASP A 30 -8.10 2.54 -6.12
C ASP A 30 -8.28 3.52 -4.96
N ALA A 31 -8.70 4.74 -5.29
CA ALA A 31 -8.86 5.78 -4.27
C ALA A 31 -9.89 5.41 -3.21
N ALA A 32 -10.98 4.76 -3.62
CA ALA A 32 -12.03 4.37 -2.68
C ALA A 32 -11.52 3.30 -1.71
N THR A 33 -10.81 2.30 -2.22
CA THR A 33 -10.23 1.26 -1.38
C THR A 33 -9.24 1.86 -0.39
N PHE A 34 -8.39 2.77 -0.83
CA PHE A 34 -7.40 3.39 0.03
C PHE A 34 -8.06 4.21 1.13
N ARG A 35 -9.12 4.96 0.80
CA ARG A 35 -9.86 5.72 1.80
C ARG A 35 -10.48 4.82 2.85
N ASP A 36 -11.03 3.68 2.44
CA ASP A 36 -11.58 2.71 3.38
C ASP A 36 -10.51 2.20 4.32
N LEU A 37 -9.32 1.93 3.80
CA LEU A 37 -8.22 1.46 4.62
C LEU A 37 -7.74 2.53 5.59
N LEU A 38 -7.72 3.79 5.17
CA LEU A 38 -7.36 4.89 6.04
C LEU A 38 -8.29 4.99 7.25
N SER A 39 -9.57 4.70 7.04
CA SER A 39 -10.57 4.76 8.11
C SER A 39 -10.55 3.53 9.00
N ALA A 40 -10.21 2.38 8.44
CA ALA A 40 -10.40 1.10 9.13
C ALA A 40 -9.13 0.55 9.76
N ALA A 41 -7.97 0.92 9.25
CA ALA A 41 -6.72 0.32 9.71
C ALA A 41 -6.28 0.85 11.06
N HIS A 42 -5.92 -0.05 11.96
CA HIS A 42 -5.31 0.32 13.23
C HIS A 42 -3.82 0.54 13.04
N ASP A 43 -3.28 1.56 13.68
CA ASP A 43 -1.84 1.86 13.63
C ASP A 43 -1.32 1.99 12.20
N ARG A 44 -2.19 2.43 11.29
CA ARG A 44 -1.86 2.63 9.89
C ARG A 44 -1.37 1.35 9.20
N ASP A 45 -1.79 0.21 9.71
CA ASP A 45 -1.44 -1.08 9.08
C ASP A 45 -2.41 -1.37 7.93
N PHE A 46 -2.23 -0.66 6.83
CA PHE A 46 -3.11 -0.79 5.66
C PHE A 46 -2.96 -2.14 5.01
N ILE A 47 -1.75 -2.67 4.96
CA ILE A 47 -1.49 -3.96 4.33
C ILE A 47 -2.16 -5.09 5.11
N GLY A 48 -1.96 -5.12 6.43
CA GLY A 48 -2.58 -6.14 7.26
C GLY A 48 -4.10 -6.11 7.18
N THR A 49 -4.68 -4.91 7.21
CA THR A 49 -6.12 -4.73 7.11
C THR A 49 -6.65 -5.21 5.76
N TYR A 50 -5.96 -4.86 4.68
CA TYR A 50 -6.35 -5.28 3.35
C TYR A 50 -6.31 -6.80 3.20
N VAL A 51 -5.23 -7.43 3.68
CA VAL A 51 -5.07 -8.88 3.59
C VAL A 51 -6.14 -9.59 4.42
N GLU A 52 -6.43 -9.10 5.63
CA GLU A 52 -7.48 -9.69 6.44
C GLU A 52 -8.84 -9.67 5.76
N ARG A 53 -9.13 -8.60 5.02
CA ARG A 53 -10.43 -8.44 4.38
C ARG A 53 -10.57 -9.17 3.06
N THR A 54 -9.51 -9.20 2.28
CA THR A 54 -9.61 -9.68 0.90
C THR A 54 -8.84 -10.95 0.64
N ARG A 55 -7.81 -11.25 1.43
CA ARG A 55 -6.97 -12.42 1.19
C ARG A 55 -6.57 -13.09 2.49
N PRO A 56 -7.54 -13.43 3.35
CA PRO A 56 -7.22 -13.99 4.66
C PRO A 56 -6.44 -15.29 4.59
N HIS A 57 -6.52 -16.01 3.47
CA HIS A 57 -5.78 -17.26 3.30
C HIS A 57 -4.26 -17.04 3.34
N LEU A 58 -3.79 -15.84 2.99
CA LEU A 58 -2.36 -15.55 3.05
C LEU A 58 -1.84 -15.53 4.48
N LEU A 59 -2.71 -15.24 5.44
CA LEU A 59 -2.32 -15.19 6.85
C LEU A 59 -2.09 -16.57 7.45
N ARG A 60 -2.41 -17.62 6.72
CA ARG A 60 -2.08 -18.98 7.13
C ARG A 60 -0.63 -19.32 6.85
N VAL A 61 -0.01 -18.57 5.94
CA VAL A 61 1.36 -18.81 5.50
C VAL A 61 2.30 -17.70 5.96
N TYR A 62 1.82 -16.45 5.94
CA TYR A 62 2.63 -15.29 6.27
C TYR A 62 2.03 -14.51 7.42
N GLU A 63 2.87 -13.95 8.27
CA GLU A 63 2.41 -13.05 9.31
C GLU A 63 2.09 -11.69 8.73
N LYS A 64 1.12 -10.98 9.31
CA LYS A 64 0.76 -9.64 8.86
C LYS A 64 1.95 -8.70 8.89
N ALA A 65 2.76 -8.78 9.95
CA ALA A 65 3.92 -7.91 10.09
C ALA A 65 4.93 -8.15 8.97
N PHE A 66 5.10 -9.40 8.56
CA PHE A 66 6.01 -9.73 7.47
C PHE A 66 5.54 -9.11 6.16
N LEU A 67 4.25 -9.26 5.84
CA LEU A 67 3.69 -8.71 4.60
C LEU A 67 3.75 -7.19 4.61
N ARG A 68 3.43 -6.57 5.73
CA ARG A 68 3.50 -5.13 5.88
C ARG A 68 4.92 -4.62 5.64
N ASP A 69 5.89 -5.22 6.31
CA ASP A 69 7.27 -4.76 6.22
C ASP A 69 7.84 -4.93 4.82
N LEU A 70 7.48 -6.03 4.16
CA LEU A 70 7.91 -6.28 2.79
C LEU A 70 7.40 -5.20 1.83
N VAL A 71 6.11 -4.91 1.91
CA VAL A 71 5.51 -3.89 1.04
C VAL A 71 6.03 -2.51 1.37
N LEU A 72 6.15 -2.18 2.67
CA LEU A 72 6.62 -0.85 3.06
C LEU A 72 8.06 -0.60 2.63
N GLU A 73 8.91 -1.62 2.69
CA GLU A 73 10.28 -1.47 2.24
C GLU A 73 10.35 -1.10 0.76
N VAL A 74 9.58 -1.80 -0.07
CA VAL A 74 9.55 -1.52 -1.51
C VAL A 74 8.89 -0.18 -1.78
N LYS A 75 7.81 0.12 -1.06
CA LYS A 75 7.12 1.41 -1.20
C LYS A 75 8.05 2.57 -0.90
N GLU A 76 8.83 2.49 0.17
CA GLU A 76 9.73 3.56 0.53
C GLU A 76 10.82 3.74 -0.51
N ARG A 77 11.33 2.64 -1.07
CA ARG A 77 12.29 2.72 -2.15
C ARG A 77 11.70 3.41 -3.38
N CYS A 78 10.47 3.08 -3.72
CA CYS A 78 9.78 3.72 -4.85
C CYS A 78 9.60 5.21 -4.61
N MET A 79 9.29 5.61 -3.39
CA MET A 79 9.14 7.02 -3.08
C MET A 79 10.46 7.77 -3.15
N ARG A 80 11.54 7.15 -2.70
CA ARG A 80 12.87 7.75 -2.81
C ARG A 80 13.28 7.92 -4.28
N ASP A 81 13.04 6.91 -5.10
CA ASP A 81 13.34 6.97 -6.53
C ASP A 81 12.55 8.08 -7.21
N ARG A 82 11.30 8.25 -6.80
CA ARG A 82 10.45 9.30 -7.34
C ARG A 82 10.95 10.69 -6.97
N ALA A 83 11.50 10.83 -5.76
CA ALA A 83 11.97 12.10 -5.25
C ALA A 83 13.33 12.50 -5.81
N ALA A 84 14.06 11.55 -6.35
CA ALA A 84 15.41 11.81 -6.87
C ALA A 84 15.42 12.55 -8.25
#